data_539df98b1792ed5e8dca7ad58e0c4730
#
_entry.id   539df98b1792ed5e8dca7ad58e0c4730
#
_cell.length_a   1.000
_cell.length_b   1.000
_cell.length_c   1.000
_cell.angle_alpha   90.00
_cell.angle_beta   90.00
_cell.angle_gamma   90.00
#
_symmetry.space_group_name_H-M   'P 1'
#
loop_
_entity.id
_entity.type
_entity.pdbx_description
1 polymer ?
#
loop_
_entity_poly.entity_id
_entity_poly.type
_entity_poly.pdbx_seq_one_letter_code
_entity_poly.pdbx_strand_id
1 'polypeptide(L)'
;IFVKKTASIYSVAIVLYIPINIYNEYFQTENLLPNIIQDIIFDGTLYHLWYLPASLIGGVFAWYLVSRLGYCGAFFVAAVLYFIGLFGDSYYGLSEKNVILEGFYTLLFQELDYTRNGIFFAPIFFLMGGWIADNKIRFSHTIAWILFVFMMSFMLVEGVILHQFGLQRHDSMYFFLVPCMYFLFQALLYFQGRRYAWMRDVSLLVYIIHPMIIVFIRFAAKVLHMQTLFVENSAVHFFLVVVVSMFFSVAVVVLWRRFRGKKKKQDTEMRAYIEINLKNLTHNVKVLREKMPSKCELMAVVK
;
A
#
# COMPACT_ATOMS: atom_id res chain seq x y z
N ILE A 1 2.17 -5.24 -13.84
CA ILE A 1 0.76 -5.29 -13.36
C ILE A 1 0.60 -4.41 -12.12
N PHE A 2 1.45 -4.55 -11.09
CA PHE A 2 1.39 -3.78 -9.84
C PHE A 2 1.38 -2.26 -10.09
N VAL A 3 2.40 -1.71 -10.75
CA VAL A 3 2.54 -0.27 -11.01
C VAL A 3 1.31 0.30 -11.72
N LYS A 4 0.86 -0.32 -12.82
CA LYS A 4 -0.33 0.15 -13.56
C LYS A 4 -1.58 0.17 -12.68
N LYS A 5 -1.79 -0.86 -11.86
CA LYS A 5 -2.95 -0.95 -10.97
C LYS A 5 -2.90 0.11 -9.88
N THR A 6 -1.77 0.26 -9.20
CA THR A 6 -1.59 1.24 -8.11
C THR A 6 -1.67 2.66 -8.64
N ALA A 7 -1.05 2.97 -9.80
CA ALA A 7 -1.17 4.27 -10.45
C ALA A 7 -2.62 4.60 -10.83
N SER A 8 -3.38 3.64 -11.39
CA SER A 8 -4.81 3.85 -11.68
C SER A 8 -5.63 4.13 -10.42
N ILE A 9 -5.38 3.40 -9.32
CA ILE A 9 -6.05 3.63 -8.05
C ILE A 9 -5.70 5.02 -7.51
N TYR A 10 -4.43 5.40 -7.57
CA TYR A 10 -3.96 6.70 -7.11
C TYR A 10 -4.59 7.85 -7.92
N SER A 11 -4.64 7.74 -9.25
CA SER A 11 -5.30 8.73 -10.11
C SER A 11 -6.78 8.91 -9.75
N VAL A 12 -7.50 7.80 -9.50
CA VAL A 12 -8.90 7.85 -9.06
C VAL A 12 -9.01 8.52 -7.69
N ALA A 13 -8.11 8.23 -6.75
CA ALA A 13 -8.10 8.85 -5.43
C ALA A 13 -7.86 10.37 -5.52
N ILE A 14 -6.89 10.82 -6.33
CA ILE A 14 -6.63 12.25 -6.56
C ILE A 14 -7.92 12.95 -7.04
N VAL A 15 -8.58 12.41 -8.06
CA VAL A 15 -9.81 12.99 -8.61
C VAL A 15 -10.92 13.03 -7.55
N LEU A 16 -11.06 11.97 -6.75
CA LEU A 16 -12.06 11.88 -5.68
C LEU A 16 -11.87 12.98 -4.62
N TYR A 17 -10.63 13.42 -4.36
CA TYR A 17 -10.32 14.40 -3.33
C TYR A 17 -10.26 15.85 -3.83
N ILE A 18 -10.43 16.11 -5.12
CA ILE A 18 -10.49 17.48 -5.66
C ILE A 18 -11.51 18.37 -4.91
N PRO A 19 -12.75 17.92 -4.63
CA PRO A 19 -13.73 18.76 -3.92
C PRO A 19 -13.27 19.15 -2.50
N ILE A 20 -12.59 18.24 -1.79
CA ILE A 20 -12.05 18.50 -0.45
C ILE A 20 -10.87 19.47 -0.53
N ASN A 21 -10.00 19.32 -1.51
CA ASN A 21 -8.88 20.22 -1.74
C ASN A 21 -9.35 21.63 -2.12
N ILE A 22 -10.45 21.75 -2.88
CA ILE A 22 -11.08 23.05 -3.15
C ILE A 22 -11.62 23.67 -1.85
N TYR A 23 -12.31 22.87 -1.02
CA TYR A 23 -12.85 23.34 0.26
C TYR A 23 -11.75 23.77 1.24
N ASN A 24 -10.58 23.12 1.23
CA ASN A 24 -9.41 23.44 2.05
C ASN A 24 -8.54 24.57 1.46
N GLU A 25 -9.01 25.25 0.41
CA GLU A 25 -8.30 26.35 -0.25
C GLU A 25 -6.91 25.97 -0.81
N TYR A 26 -6.67 24.68 -1.01
CA TYR A 26 -5.40 24.13 -1.50
C TYR A 26 -4.92 24.80 -2.80
N PHE A 27 -5.84 25.15 -3.70
CA PHE A 27 -5.53 25.77 -5.00
C PHE A 27 -5.28 27.29 -4.93
N GLN A 28 -5.34 27.89 -3.74
CA GLN A 28 -5.07 29.32 -3.53
C GLN A 28 -3.67 29.59 -2.96
N THR A 29 -2.86 28.53 -2.76
CA THR A 29 -1.51 28.64 -2.21
C THR A 29 -0.54 29.27 -3.21
N GLU A 30 0.41 30.05 -2.71
CA GLU A 30 1.55 30.53 -3.49
C GLU A 30 2.37 29.32 -4.00
N ASN A 31 2.94 29.41 -5.19
CA ASN A 31 3.70 28.33 -5.84
C ASN A 31 2.90 27.03 -6.10
N LEU A 32 1.63 27.16 -6.50
CA LEU A 32 0.70 26.05 -6.69
C LEU A 32 1.25 24.90 -7.55
N LEU A 33 1.90 25.17 -8.68
CA LEU A 33 2.40 24.12 -9.58
C LEU A 33 3.53 23.28 -8.98
N PRO A 34 4.58 23.85 -8.36
CA PRO A 34 5.58 23.07 -7.63
C PRO A 34 4.96 22.22 -6.51
N ASN A 35 4.07 22.79 -5.71
CA ASN A 35 3.40 22.08 -4.61
C ASN A 35 2.57 20.90 -5.11
N ILE A 36 1.79 21.05 -6.18
CA ILE A 36 1.02 19.95 -6.78
C ILE A 36 1.95 18.84 -7.28
N ILE A 37 3.06 19.17 -7.92
CA ILE A 37 4.01 18.17 -8.42
C ILE A 37 4.65 17.42 -7.26
N GLN A 38 5.08 18.11 -6.21
CA GLN A 38 5.64 17.54 -5.01
C GLN A 38 4.65 16.59 -4.34
N ASP A 39 3.42 17.02 -4.12
CA ASP A 39 2.35 16.23 -3.52
C ASP A 39 2.04 14.98 -4.34
N ILE A 40 1.88 15.12 -5.65
CA ILE A 40 1.60 13.96 -6.52
C ILE A 40 2.73 12.93 -6.49
N ILE A 41 3.98 13.36 -6.39
CA ILE A 41 5.13 12.47 -6.44
C ILE A 41 5.45 11.88 -5.06
N PHE A 42 5.40 12.68 -3.98
CA PHE A 42 5.94 12.28 -2.69
C PHE A 42 4.89 12.16 -1.58
N ASP A 43 4.08 13.20 -1.37
CA ASP A 43 3.31 13.35 -0.14
C ASP A 43 1.83 12.98 -0.31
N GLY A 44 1.37 12.87 -1.56
CA GLY A 44 -0.04 12.68 -1.88
C GLY A 44 -0.82 14.00 -1.80
N THR A 45 -1.81 14.19 -2.68
CA THR A 45 -2.66 15.39 -2.71
C THR A 45 -3.57 15.55 -1.49
N LEU A 46 -3.56 14.58 -0.59
CA LEU A 46 -4.10 14.64 0.75
C LEU A 46 -3.22 13.77 1.65
N TYR A 47 -2.95 14.23 2.86
CA TYR A 47 -1.91 13.71 3.76
C TYR A 47 -1.87 12.18 3.91
N HIS A 48 -3.01 11.49 3.82
CA HIS A 48 -3.07 10.03 3.95
C HIS A 48 -2.74 9.28 2.64
N LEU A 49 -2.79 9.96 1.48
CA LEU A 49 -2.54 9.33 0.18
C LEU A 49 -1.05 9.05 -0.08
N TRP A 50 -0.14 9.55 0.76
CA TRP A 50 1.30 9.38 0.62
C TRP A 50 1.76 7.93 0.36
N TYR A 51 1.04 6.95 0.91
CA TYR A 51 1.37 5.53 0.75
C TYR A 51 1.30 5.06 -0.71
N LEU A 52 0.41 5.63 -1.52
CA LEU A 52 0.25 5.22 -2.93
C LEU A 52 1.45 5.64 -3.79
N PRO A 53 1.88 6.93 -3.83
CA PRO A 53 3.10 7.30 -4.51
C PRO A 53 4.34 6.67 -3.86
N ALA A 54 4.41 6.56 -2.53
CA ALA A 54 5.50 5.88 -1.86
C ALA A 54 5.63 4.41 -2.28
N SER A 55 4.51 3.69 -2.44
CA SER A 55 4.53 2.31 -2.90
C SER A 55 4.93 2.17 -4.37
N LEU A 56 4.55 3.12 -5.22
CA LEU A 56 4.93 3.15 -6.64
C LEU A 56 6.43 3.36 -6.79
N ILE A 57 6.94 4.45 -6.21
CA ILE A 57 8.35 4.83 -6.32
C ILE A 57 9.23 3.80 -5.59
N GLY A 58 8.88 3.46 -4.34
CA GLY A 58 9.64 2.52 -3.53
C GLY A 58 9.69 1.12 -4.14
N GLY A 59 8.60 0.64 -4.74
CA GLY A 59 8.57 -0.65 -5.42
C GLY A 59 9.46 -0.70 -6.66
N VAL A 60 9.41 0.35 -7.50
CA VAL A 60 10.28 0.48 -8.69
C VAL A 60 11.74 0.64 -8.26
N PHE A 61 11.99 1.47 -7.26
CA PHE A 61 13.34 1.73 -6.76
C PHE A 61 13.96 0.48 -6.12
N ALA A 62 13.21 -0.25 -5.29
CA ALA A 62 13.67 -1.51 -4.73
C ALA A 62 14.01 -2.55 -5.81
N TRP A 63 13.15 -2.68 -6.83
CA TRP A 63 13.43 -3.55 -7.98
C TRP A 63 14.72 -3.14 -8.72
N TYR A 64 14.92 -1.84 -8.95
CA TYR A 64 16.13 -1.31 -9.58
C TYR A 64 17.38 -1.62 -8.74
N LEU A 65 17.34 -1.39 -7.43
CA LEU A 65 18.45 -1.68 -6.53
C LEU A 65 18.84 -3.16 -6.56
N VAL A 66 17.86 -4.08 -6.46
CA VAL A 66 18.13 -5.53 -6.52
C VAL A 66 18.74 -5.92 -7.87
N SER A 67 18.21 -5.37 -8.96
CA SER A 67 18.69 -5.71 -10.31
C SER A 67 20.11 -5.23 -10.59
N ARG A 68 20.60 -4.20 -9.88
CA ARG A 68 21.94 -3.63 -10.06
C ARG A 68 22.97 -4.10 -9.02
N LEU A 69 22.53 -4.26 -7.78
CA LEU A 69 23.43 -4.47 -6.63
C LEU A 69 23.21 -5.83 -5.95
N GLY A 70 22.20 -6.60 -6.40
CA GLY A 70 21.75 -7.78 -5.66
C GLY A 70 21.10 -7.40 -4.32
N TYR A 71 20.60 -8.40 -3.57
CA TYR A 71 19.90 -8.12 -2.31
C TYR A 71 20.80 -7.46 -1.24
N CYS A 72 22.05 -7.91 -1.09
CA CYS A 72 22.95 -7.38 -0.06
C CYS A 72 23.22 -5.88 -0.26
N GLY A 73 23.62 -5.48 -1.47
CA GLY A 73 23.84 -4.06 -1.78
C GLY A 73 22.57 -3.23 -1.74
N ALA A 74 21.45 -3.79 -2.20
CA ALA A 74 20.15 -3.14 -2.14
C ALA A 74 19.71 -2.85 -0.70
N PHE A 75 19.85 -3.83 0.21
CA PHE A 75 19.54 -3.63 1.63
C PHE A 75 20.45 -2.60 2.28
N PHE A 76 21.75 -2.61 1.96
CA PHE A 76 22.65 -1.59 2.48
C PHE A 76 22.21 -0.17 2.08
N VAL A 77 21.94 0.05 0.79
CA VAL A 77 21.46 1.36 0.32
C VAL A 77 20.13 1.74 0.96
N ALA A 78 19.17 0.81 0.98
CA ALA A 78 17.85 1.08 1.58
C ALA A 78 17.93 1.33 3.09
N ALA A 79 18.83 0.65 3.82
CA ALA A 79 19.06 0.91 5.24
C ALA A 79 19.65 2.30 5.46
N VAL A 80 20.65 2.71 4.68
CA VAL A 80 21.21 4.07 4.75
C VAL A 80 20.12 5.11 4.48
N LEU A 81 19.31 4.93 3.44
CA LEU A 81 18.20 5.85 3.15
C LEU A 81 17.15 5.86 4.25
N TYR A 82 16.83 4.70 4.83
CA TYR A 82 15.90 4.61 5.95
C TYR A 82 16.44 5.35 7.18
N PHE A 83 17.75 5.24 7.49
CA PHE A 83 18.38 6.00 8.56
C PHE A 83 18.33 7.51 8.29
N ILE A 84 18.63 7.97 7.08
CA ILE A 84 18.46 9.38 6.71
C ILE A 84 16.99 9.78 6.92
N GLY A 85 16.04 8.98 6.49
CA GLY A 85 14.61 9.24 6.72
C GLY A 85 14.25 9.32 8.19
N LEU A 86 14.75 8.41 9.01
CA LEU A 86 14.53 8.32 10.46
C LEU A 86 14.96 9.60 11.20
N PHE A 87 16.14 10.13 10.86
CA PHE A 87 16.65 11.38 11.42
C PHE A 87 15.98 12.64 10.86
N GLY A 88 15.21 12.51 9.78
CA GLY A 88 14.32 13.57 9.27
C GLY A 88 12.87 13.47 9.80
N ASP A 89 12.52 12.40 10.52
CA ASP A 89 11.18 12.11 11.04
C ASP A 89 11.20 12.04 12.58
N SER A 90 11.21 10.84 13.14
CA SER A 90 11.03 10.64 14.59
C SER A 90 12.25 11.03 15.43
N TYR A 91 13.43 11.11 14.86
CA TYR A 91 14.66 11.51 15.53
C TYR A 91 15.14 12.92 15.14
N TYR A 92 14.28 13.71 14.52
CA TYR A 92 14.66 15.03 13.96
C TYR A 92 15.23 15.99 15.00
N GLY A 93 14.74 16.00 16.23
CA GLY A 93 15.28 16.84 17.30
C GLY A 93 16.73 16.54 17.70
N LEU A 94 17.29 15.37 17.31
CA LEU A 94 18.73 15.14 17.41
C LEU A 94 19.48 15.81 16.25
N SER A 95 18.88 15.86 15.07
CA SER A 95 19.45 16.49 13.88
C SER A 95 19.52 18.01 14.03
N GLU A 96 18.51 18.65 14.64
CA GLU A 96 18.47 20.09 14.92
C GLU A 96 19.61 20.55 15.88
N LYS A 97 20.09 19.65 16.74
CA LYS A 97 21.18 19.97 17.67
C LYS A 97 22.57 19.98 17.01
N ASN A 98 22.67 19.51 15.77
CA ASN A 98 23.90 19.43 15.01
C ASN A 98 23.83 20.34 13.79
N VAL A 99 24.63 21.37 13.72
CA VAL A 99 24.61 22.41 12.66
C VAL A 99 24.71 21.80 11.23
N ILE A 100 25.50 20.74 11.06
CA ILE A 100 25.68 20.10 9.75
C ILE A 100 24.40 19.35 9.34
N LEU A 101 23.81 18.58 10.27
CA LEU A 101 22.58 17.84 10.03
C LEU A 101 21.38 18.78 9.85
N GLU A 102 21.28 19.81 10.66
CA GLU A 102 20.25 20.86 10.53
C GLU A 102 20.31 21.51 9.15
N GLY A 103 21.51 21.92 8.69
CA GLY A 103 21.69 22.48 7.35
C GLY A 103 21.28 21.50 6.24
N PHE A 104 21.64 20.22 6.38
CA PHE A 104 21.24 19.18 5.43
C PHE A 104 19.71 19.00 5.37
N TYR A 105 19.06 18.88 6.52
CA TYR A 105 17.60 18.69 6.56
C TYR A 105 16.83 19.95 6.17
N THR A 106 17.37 21.14 6.46
CA THR A 106 16.78 22.40 5.97
C THR A 106 16.73 22.43 4.44
N LEU A 107 17.79 22.01 3.76
CA LEU A 107 17.79 21.90 2.29
C LEU A 107 16.86 20.78 1.79
N LEU A 108 16.87 19.62 2.47
CA LEU A 108 16.01 18.51 2.10
C LEU A 108 14.52 18.88 2.17
N PHE A 109 14.13 19.61 3.20
CA PHE A 109 12.74 20.02 3.44
C PHE A 109 12.29 21.25 2.63
N GLN A 110 13.16 21.82 1.80
CA GLN A 110 12.73 22.74 0.73
C GLN A 110 12.02 22.00 -0.41
N GLU A 111 12.38 20.71 -0.62
CA GLU A 111 11.89 19.88 -1.72
C GLU A 111 10.92 18.78 -1.27
N LEU A 112 10.85 18.46 0.03
CA LEU A 112 10.07 17.35 0.58
C LEU A 112 9.46 17.74 1.92
N ASP A 113 8.16 17.54 2.09
CA ASP A 113 7.51 17.75 3.38
C ASP A 113 7.82 16.63 4.37
N TYR A 114 7.90 15.39 3.87
CA TYR A 114 8.09 14.19 4.69
C TYR A 114 9.18 13.27 4.14
N THR A 115 9.93 12.66 5.05
CA THR A 115 10.86 11.57 4.70
C THR A 115 10.17 10.20 4.63
N ARG A 116 8.93 10.07 5.07
CA ARG A 116 8.09 8.86 4.90
C ARG A 116 7.57 8.72 3.46
N ASN A 117 8.44 8.51 2.51
CA ASN A 117 8.12 8.49 1.10
C ASN A 117 8.70 7.27 0.36
N GLY A 118 8.61 7.27 -0.97
CA GLY A 118 9.09 6.19 -1.82
C GLY A 118 10.60 6.06 -1.92
N ILE A 119 11.38 7.01 -1.43
CA ILE A 119 12.85 6.99 -1.46
C ILE A 119 13.42 6.51 -0.13
N PHE A 120 13.00 7.13 0.98
CA PHE A 120 13.59 6.87 2.28
C PHE A 120 12.89 5.75 3.06
N PHE A 121 11.56 5.65 2.95
CA PHE A 121 10.78 4.72 3.76
C PHE A 121 10.47 3.40 3.06
N ALA A 122 9.87 3.44 1.88
CA ALA A 122 9.26 2.27 1.26
C ALA A 122 10.24 1.18 0.77
N PRO A 123 11.44 1.48 0.24
CA PRO A 123 12.30 0.50 -0.40
C PRO A 123 12.68 -0.67 0.51
N ILE A 124 12.98 -0.42 1.79
CA ILE A 124 13.42 -1.46 2.72
C ILE A 124 12.34 -2.53 2.93
N PHE A 125 11.06 -2.14 2.96
CA PHE A 125 9.93 -3.06 3.11
C PHE A 125 9.67 -3.87 1.84
N PHE A 126 9.83 -3.27 0.66
CA PHE A 126 9.72 -3.99 -0.62
C PHE A 126 10.86 -5.01 -0.78
N LEU A 127 12.08 -4.64 -0.43
CA LEU A 127 13.23 -5.53 -0.43
C LEU A 127 13.04 -6.70 0.52
N MET A 128 12.55 -6.43 1.71
CA MET A 128 12.26 -7.45 2.73
C MET A 128 11.22 -8.44 2.22
N GLY A 129 10.13 -7.97 1.62
CA GLY A 129 9.10 -8.83 1.03
C GLY A 129 9.62 -9.71 -0.11
N GLY A 130 10.39 -9.12 -1.04
CA GLY A 130 11.04 -9.83 -2.14
C GLY A 130 12.04 -10.88 -1.65
N TRP A 131 12.90 -10.50 -0.72
CA TRP A 131 13.92 -11.40 -0.15
C TRP A 131 13.31 -12.61 0.57
N ILE A 132 12.23 -12.41 1.34
CA ILE A 132 11.50 -13.50 2.00
C ILE A 132 10.87 -14.44 0.96
N ALA A 133 10.34 -13.89 -0.13
CA ALA A 133 9.72 -14.69 -1.18
C ALA A 133 10.73 -15.55 -1.92
N ASP A 134 11.90 -14.99 -2.25
CA ASP A 134 12.94 -15.68 -3.02
C ASP A 134 13.69 -16.72 -2.18
N ASN A 135 14.05 -16.40 -0.94
CA ASN A 135 14.86 -17.27 -0.10
C ASN A 135 14.04 -18.27 0.72
N LYS A 136 12.72 -18.16 0.75
CA LYS A 136 11.80 -19.04 1.47
C LYS A 136 12.16 -19.22 2.96
N ILE A 137 12.86 -18.23 3.55
CA ILE A 137 13.22 -18.27 4.96
C ILE A 137 11.96 -18.19 5.81
N ARG A 138 11.82 -19.14 6.74
CA ARG A 138 10.67 -19.27 7.61
C ARG A 138 11.10 -19.44 9.06
N PHE A 139 10.58 -18.62 9.93
CA PHE A 139 10.62 -18.86 11.36
C PHE A 139 9.44 -19.75 11.74
N SER A 140 9.54 -20.50 12.85
CA SER A 140 8.35 -21.19 13.35
C SER A 140 7.27 -20.19 13.74
N HIS A 141 6.00 -20.59 13.63
CA HIS A 141 4.87 -19.73 13.92
C HIS A 141 4.96 -19.06 15.31
N THR A 142 5.29 -19.85 16.32
CA THR A 142 5.41 -19.37 17.70
C THR A 142 6.57 -18.39 17.86
N ILE A 143 7.74 -18.68 17.28
CA ILE A 143 8.91 -17.77 17.33
C ILE A 143 8.59 -16.46 16.61
N ALA A 144 7.95 -16.53 15.43
CA ALA A 144 7.58 -15.33 14.69
C ALA A 144 6.65 -14.39 15.50
N TRP A 145 5.64 -14.95 16.20
CA TRP A 145 4.76 -14.17 17.06
C TRP A 145 5.47 -13.61 18.30
N ILE A 146 6.31 -14.39 18.96
CA ILE A 146 7.07 -13.92 20.12
C ILE A 146 7.97 -12.75 19.72
N LEU A 147 8.73 -12.89 18.62
CA LEU A 147 9.62 -11.83 18.14
C LEU A 147 8.85 -10.62 17.64
N PHE A 148 7.68 -10.80 17.03
CA PHE A 148 6.81 -9.68 16.65
C PHE A 148 6.35 -8.89 17.89
N VAL A 149 5.80 -9.57 18.91
CA VAL A 149 5.35 -8.90 20.13
C VAL A 149 6.51 -8.19 20.84
N PHE A 150 7.68 -8.82 20.88
CA PHE A 150 8.88 -8.25 21.47
C PHE A 150 9.33 -6.97 20.73
N MET A 151 9.44 -7.02 19.40
CA MET A 151 9.82 -5.86 18.59
C MET A 151 8.76 -4.76 18.60
N MET A 152 7.48 -5.13 18.66
CA MET A 152 6.38 -4.19 18.83
C MET A 152 6.48 -3.45 20.18
N SER A 153 6.81 -4.17 21.24
CA SER A 153 7.00 -3.56 22.57
C SER A 153 8.15 -2.55 22.58
N PHE A 154 9.28 -2.89 21.93
CA PHE A 154 10.39 -1.96 21.78
C PHE A 154 10.02 -0.73 20.95
N MET A 155 9.28 -0.93 19.85
CA MET A 155 8.81 0.19 19.01
C MET A 155 7.89 1.14 19.79
N LEU A 156 7.00 0.60 20.61
CA LEU A 156 6.13 1.42 21.47
C LEU A 156 6.94 2.20 22.52
N VAL A 157 7.91 1.54 23.17
CA VAL A 157 8.81 2.20 24.13
C VAL A 157 9.64 3.27 23.44
N GLU A 158 10.19 2.98 22.26
CA GLU A 158 10.89 3.96 21.41
C GLU A 158 10.02 5.20 21.16
N GLY A 159 8.77 5.01 20.71
CA GLY A 159 7.84 6.10 20.44
C GLY A 159 7.55 6.95 21.68
N VAL A 160 7.30 6.30 22.84
CA VAL A 160 7.07 7.01 24.10
C VAL A 160 8.30 7.84 24.52
N ILE A 161 9.50 7.26 24.42
CA ILE A 161 10.74 7.95 24.78
C ILE A 161 10.94 9.17 23.86
N LEU A 162 10.85 9.01 22.56
CA LEU A 162 11.03 10.09 21.59
C LEU A 162 10.00 11.21 21.79
N HIS A 163 8.76 10.84 22.11
CA HIS A 163 7.71 11.82 22.41
C HIS A 163 8.00 12.59 23.71
N GLN A 164 8.42 11.91 24.78
CA GLN A 164 8.73 12.55 26.05
C GLN A 164 9.90 13.55 25.94
N PHE A 165 10.87 13.25 25.08
CA PHE A 165 12.01 14.15 24.85
C PHE A 165 11.75 15.21 23.78
N GLY A 166 10.56 15.22 23.15
CA GLY A 166 10.19 16.18 22.10
C GLY A 166 11.10 16.10 20.87
N LEU A 167 11.59 14.92 20.52
CA LEU A 167 12.55 14.72 19.42
C LEU A 167 11.89 14.54 18.07
N GLN A 168 10.58 14.33 18.04
CA GLN A 168 9.83 13.99 16.84
C GLN A 168 9.39 15.25 16.08
N ARG A 169 9.72 15.31 14.79
CA ARG A 169 9.04 16.20 13.85
C ARG A 169 7.74 15.55 13.38
N HIS A 170 7.81 14.24 13.09
CA HIS A 170 6.71 13.35 12.78
C HIS A 170 6.94 12.00 13.47
N ASP A 171 5.91 11.18 13.58
CA ASP A 171 5.90 9.90 14.27
C ASP A 171 5.65 8.72 13.32
N SER A 172 6.35 8.73 12.17
CA SER A 172 6.10 7.77 11.09
C SER A 172 7.20 6.72 10.94
N MET A 173 8.42 7.00 11.37
CA MET A 173 9.59 6.16 11.15
C MET A 173 10.28 5.84 12.49
N TYR A 174 10.37 4.57 12.83
CA TYR A 174 11.01 4.09 14.05
C TYR A 174 12.09 3.06 13.74
N PHE A 175 13.12 2.97 14.57
CA PHE A 175 14.19 1.99 14.41
C PHE A 175 13.63 0.55 14.49
N PHE A 176 12.78 0.29 15.48
CA PHE A 176 12.19 -1.04 15.68
C PHE A 176 11.03 -1.35 14.74
N LEU A 177 10.58 -0.41 13.89
CA LEU A 177 9.53 -0.65 12.91
C LEU A 177 9.92 -1.70 11.87
N VAL A 178 11.16 -1.66 11.37
CA VAL A 178 11.63 -2.60 10.33
C VAL A 178 11.63 -4.04 10.84
N PRO A 179 12.28 -4.38 11.97
CA PRO A 179 12.24 -5.74 12.49
C PRO A 179 10.84 -6.15 12.97
N CYS A 180 10.04 -5.23 13.51
CA CYS A 180 8.64 -5.47 13.87
C CYS A 180 7.84 -5.95 12.66
N MET A 181 7.90 -5.23 11.55
CA MET A 181 7.19 -5.58 10.31
C MET A 181 7.73 -6.87 9.68
N TYR A 182 9.03 -7.15 9.81
CA TYR A 182 9.61 -8.41 9.35
C TYR A 182 8.98 -9.61 10.06
N PHE A 183 8.92 -9.59 11.39
CA PHE A 183 8.36 -10.69 12.16
C PHE A 183 6.84 -10.78 12.06
N LEU A 184 6.14 -9.66 11.96
CA LEU A 184 4.71 -9.64 11.63
C LEU A 184 4.44 -10.35 10.31
N PHE A 185 5.19 -10.01 9.27
CA PHE A 185 5.04 -10.64 7.96
C PHE A 185 5.33 -12.15 8.03
N GLN A 186 6.39 -12.55 8.73
CA GLN A 186 6.70 -13.97 8.97
C GLN A 186 5.57 -14.71 9.69
N ALA A 187 4.97 -14.10 10.72
CA ALA A 187 3.84 -14.66 11.44
C ALA A 187 2.60 -14.82 10.56
N LEU A 188 2.29 -13.79 9.75
CA LEU A 188 1.15 -13.80 8.85
C LEU A 188 1.26 -14.82 7.70
N LEU A 189 2.47 -15.24 7.30
CA LEU A 189 2.66 -16.26 6.28
C LEU A 189 2.12 -17.65 6.68
N TYR A 190 1.88 -17.88 7.95
CA TYR A 190 1.26 -19.12 8.45
C TYR A 190 -0.27 -19.14 8.36
N PHE A 191 -0.90 -17.99 8.13
CA PHE A 191 -2.34 -17.94 7.97
C PHE A 191 -2.77 -18.48 6.61
N GLN A 192 -3.24 -19.72 6.59
CA GLN A 192 -3.82 -20.40 5.41
C GLN A 192 -5.33 -20.17 5.35
N GLY A 193 -5.77 -18.92 5.32
CA GLY A 193 -7.18 -18.59 5.21
C GLY A 193 -7.70 -18.62 3.77
N ARG A 194 -9.02 -18.76 3.60
CA ARG A 194 -9.66 -18.56 2.29
C ARG A 194 -9.39 -17.16 1.77
N ARG A 195 -8.88 -17.05 0.55
CA ARG A 195 -8.60 -15.75 -0.09
C ARG A 195 -9.92 -15.14 -0.58
N TYR A 196 -10.47 -14.24 0.18
CA TYR A 196 -11.64 -13.47 -0.22
C TYR A 196 -11.19 -12.21 -0.98
N ALA A 197 -11.27 -12.24 -2.31
CA ALA A 197 -10.89 -11.09 -3.14
C ALA A 197 -11.70 -9.81 -2.81
N TRP A 198 -12.94 -9.97 -2.29
CA TRP A 198 -13.76 -8.83 -1.90
C TRP A 198 -13.22 -8.10 -0.65
N MET A 199 -12.60 -8.82 0.30
CA MET A 199 -12.01 -8.19 1.50
C MET A 199 -10.87 -7.24 1.13
N ARG A 200 -10.03 -7.63 0.17
CA ARG A 200 -8.96 -6.76 -0.35
C ARG A 200 -9.53 -5.49 -0.99
N ASP A 201 -10.61 -5.64 -1.77
CA ASP A 201 -11.25 -4.50 -2.43
C ASP A 201 -11.92 -3.58 -1.40
N VAL A 202 -12.54 -4.13 -0.35
CA VAL A 202 -13.11 -3.38 0.79
C VAL A 202 -12.00 -2.66 1.56
N SER A 203 -10.92 -3.34 1.93
CA SER A 203 -9.81 -2.74 2.68
C SER A 203 -9.17 -1.57 1.93
N LEU A 204 -8.98 -1.71 0.61
CA LEU A 204 -8.47 -0.64 -0.23
C LEU A 204 -9.44 0.56 -0.27
N LEU A 205 -10.74 0.27 -0.37
CA LEU A 205 -11.74 1.34 -0.41
C LEU A 205 -11.86 2.06 0.92
N VAL A 206 -11.82 1.32 2.05
CA VAL A 206 -11.74 1.92 3.40
C VAL A 206 -10.54 2.87 3.50
N TYR A 207 -9.36 2.42 3.06
CA TYR A 207 -8.16 3.26 3.05
C TYR A 207 -8.37 4.56 2.25
N ILE A 208 -9.00 4.48 1.08
CA ILE A 208 -9.21 5.66 0.25
C ILE A 208 -10.27 6.61 0.83
N ILE A 209 -11.36 6.11 1.41
CA ILE A 209 -12.53 6.94 1.72
C ILE A 209 -12.63 7.38 3.19
N HIS A 210 -11.88 6.76 4.13
CA HIS A 210 -12.06 7.08 5.55
C HIS A 210 -11.87 8.57 5.91
N PRO A 211 -10.96 9.35 5.27
CA PRO A 211 -10.86 10.76 5.59
C PRO A 211 -12.07 11.58 5.11
N MET A 212 -12.66 11.16 3.99
CA MET A 212 -13.93 11.76 3.53
C MET A 212 -15.06 11.47 4.52
N ILE A 213 -15.10 10.26 5.09
CA ILE A 213 -16.04 9.91 6.15
C ILE A 213 -15.80 10.73 7.41
N ILE A 214 -14.54 10.98 7.80
CA ILE A 214 -14.21 11.89 8.91
C ILE A 214 -14.82 13.28 8.68
N VAL A 215 -14.60 13.85 7.50
CA VAL A 215 -15.16 15.17 7.14
C VAL A 215 -16.69 15.15 7.21
N PHE A 216 -17.31 14.10 6.66
CA PHE A 216 -18.76 13.93 6.69
C PHE A 216 -19.31 13.81 8.12
N ILE A 217 -18.69 13.01 8.98
CA ILE A 217 -19.11 12.84 10.38
C ILE A 217 -18.98 14.15 11.14
N ARG A 218 -17.87 14.89 10.97
CA ARG A 218 -17.68 16.20 11.59
C ARG A 218 -18.74 17.21 11.14
N PHE A 219 -19.05 17.22 9.84
CA PHE A 219 -20.11 18.07 9.29
C PHE A 219 -21.49 17.69 9.86
N ALA A 220 -21.84 16.39 9.86
CA ALA A 220 -23.10 15.91 10.42
C ALA A 220 -23.22 16.20 11.91
N ALA A 221 -22.15 16.00 12.70
CA ALA A 221 -22.12 16.33 14.12
C ALA A 221 -22.35 17.83 14.38
N LYS A 222 -21.81 18.70 13.51
CA LYS A 222 -22.03 20.16 13.58
C LYS A 222 -23.49 20.51 13.32
N VAL A 223 -24.08 19.92 12.27
CA VAL A 223 -25.50 20.19 11.92
C VAL A 223 -26.46 19.67 12.99
N LEU A 224 -26.16 18.51 13.58
CA LEU A 224 -26.97 17.87 14.63
C LEU A 224 -26.68 18.42 16.03
N HIS A 225 -25.76 19.37 16.20
CA HIS A 225 -25.30 19.91 17.50
C HIS A 225 -24.79 18.84 18.46
N MET A 226 -24.20 17.75 17.95
CA MET A 226 -23.67 16.61 18.72
C MET A 226 -22.14 16.50 18.68
N GLN A 227 -21.44 17.63 18.57
CA GLN A 227 -19.99 17.67 18.42
C GLN A 227 -19.27 17.04 19.61
N THR A 228 -19.73 17.31 20.84
CA THR A 228 -19.14 16.79 22.07
C THR A 228 -19.13 15.26 22.10
N LEU A 229 -20.19 14.62 21.58
CA LEU A 229 -20.27 13.16 21.56
C LEU A 229 -19.49 12.53 20.39
N PHE A 230 -19.68 13.06 19.17
CA PHE A 230 -19.20 12.39 17.96
C PHE A 230 -17.83 12.87 17.46
N VAL A 231 -17.31 13.99 17.99
CA VAL A 231 -16.03 14.57 17.54
C VAL A 231 -15.04 14.72 18.68
N GLU A 232 -15.43 15.31 19.82
CA GLU A 232 -14.54 15.55 20.94
C GLU A 232 -14.18 14.27 21.68
N ASN A 233 -15.11 13.31 21.74
CA ASN A 233 -14.81 11.99 22.29
C ASN A 233 -14.04 11.15 21.25
N SER A 234 -12.72 11.09 21.38
CA SER A 234 -11.82 10.41 20.43
C SER A 234 -12.17 8.93 20.20
N ALA A 235 -12.61 8.20 21.25
CA ALA A 235 -12.97 6.80 21.12
C ALA A 235 -14.25 6.63 20.30
N VAL A 236 -15.30 7.40 20.61
CA VAL A 236 -16.57 7.37 19.87
C VAL A 236 -16.34 7.77 18.42
N HIS A 237 -15.56 8.84 18.19
CA HIS A 237 -15.22 9.28 16.85
C HIS A 237 -14.51 8.18 16.04
N PHE A 238 -13.48 7.55 16.61
CA PHE A 238 -12.75 6.46 15.99
C PHE A 238 -13.67 5.30 15.60
N PHE A 239 -14.46 4.77 16.54
CA PHE A 239 -15.36 3.65 16.26
C PHE A 239 -16.42 4.02 15.20
N LEU A 240 -16.97 5.22 15.26
CA LEU A 240 -17.95 5.69 14.29
C LEU A 240 -17.35 5.77 12.88
N VAL A 241 -16.15 6.33 12.74
CA VAL A 241 -15.43 6.38 11.46
C VAL A 241 -15.16 4.99 10.92
N VAL A 242 -14.68 4.06 11.75
CA VAL A 242 -14.40 2.67 11.35
C VAL A 242 -15.67 1.99 10.86
N VAL A 243 -16.76 2.03 11.64
CA VAL A 243 -18.02 1.36 11.30
C VAL A 243 -18.62 1.93 10.02
N VAL A 244 -18.70 3.25 9.90
CA VAL A 244 -19.29 3.91 8.72
C VAL A 244 -18.43 3.64 7.47
N SER A 245 -17.11 3.74 7.57
CA SER A 245 -16.20 3.46 6.47
C SER A 245 -16.28 1.99 6.00
N MET A 246 -16.34 1.04 6.94
CA MET A 246 -16.52 -0.37 6.63
C MET A 246 -17.85 -0.65 5.94
N PHE A 247 -18.95 -0.14 6.52
CA PHE A 247 -20.29 -0.35 5.96
C PHE A 247 -20.41 0.22 4.55
N PHE A 248 -19.97 1.46 4.35
CA PHE A 248 -19.99 2.11 3.05
C PHE A 248 -19.13 1.34 2.02
N SER A 249 -17.93 0.94 2.40
CA SER A 249 -17.03 0.19 1.52
C SER A 249 -17.60 -1.17 1.12
N VAL A 250 -18.20 -1.89 2.06
CA VAL A 250 -18.87 -3.17 1.79
C VAL A 250 -20.05 -2.94 0.83
N ALA A 251 -20.89 -1.95 1.08
CA ALA A 251 -22.02 -1.63 0.22
C ALA A 251 -21.57 -1.32 -1.21
N VAL A 252 -20.57 -0.46 -1.38
CA VAL A 252 -20.01 -0.11 -2.71
C VAL A 252 -19.45 -1.34 -3.42
N VAL A 253 -18.66 -2.16 -2.74
CA VAL A 253 -18.05 -3.37 -3.34
C VAL A 253 -19.12 -4.39 -3.74
N VAL A 254 -20.15 -4.59 -2.91
CA VAL A 254 -21.26 -5.50 -3.22
C VAL A 254 -22.06 -5.00 -4.44
N LEU A 255 -22.43 -3.72 -4.46
CA LEU A 255 -23.13 -3.11 -5.58
C LEU A 255 -22.31 -3.22 -6.88
N TRP A 256 -21.02 -2.84 -6.83
CA TRP A 256 -20.12 -2.93 -7.97
C TRP A 256 -20.01 -4.36 -8.54
N ARG A 257 -19.93 -5.35 -7.67
CA ARG A 257 -19.87 -6.78 -8.10
C ARG A 257 -21.19 -7.25 -8.71
N ARG A 258 -22.33 -6.79 -8.19
CA ARG A 258 -23.64 -7.08 -8.80
C ARG A 258 -23.75 -6.51 -10.22
N PHE A 259 -23.30 -5.25 -10.43
CA PHE A 259 -23.29 -4.63 -11.75
C PHE A 259 -22.33 -5.32 -12.72
N ARG A 260 -21.10 -5.64 -12.28
CA ARG A 260 -20.14 -6.41 -13.10
C ARG A 260 -20.63 -7.80 -13.44
N GLY A 261 -21.28 -8.48 -12.52
CA GLY A 261 -21.85 -9.82 -12.75
C GLY A 261 -22.94 -9.80 -13.83
N LYS A 262 -23.82 -8.79 -13.82
CA LYS A 262 -24.83 -8.59 -14.87
C LYS A 262 -24.19 -8.31 -16.23
N LYS A 263 -23.19 -7.42 -16.31
CA LYS A 263 -22.48 -7.10 -17.56
C LYS A 263 -21.74 -8.32 -18.12
N LYS A 264 -21.05 -9.10 -17.27
CA LYS A 264 -20.35 -10.31 -17.71
C LYS A 264 -21.31 -11.38 -18.22
N LYS A 265 -22.52 -11.51 -17.65
CA LYS A 265 -23.56 -12.42 -18.12
C LYS A 265 -24.09 -12.00 -19.49
N GLN A 266 -24.31 -10.70 -19.69
CA GLN A 266 -24.74 -10.14 -20.97
C GLN A 266 -23.66 -10.27 -22.06
N ASP A 267 -22.39 -10.02 -21.73
CA ASP A 267 -21.26 -10.22 -22.64
C ASP A 267 -21.04 -11.71 -22.99
N THR A 268 -21.42 -12.63 -22.10
CA THR A 268 -21.33 -14.08 -22.35
C THR A 268 -22.42 -14.54 -23.28
N GLU A 269 -23.61 -13.92 -23.24
CA GLU A 269 -24.70 -14.21 -24.19
C GLU A 269 -24.39 -13.66 -25.59
N MET A 270 -23.54 -12.65 -25.73
CA MET A 270 -23.12 -12.10 -27.03
C MET A 270 -21.78 -12.65 -27.56
N ARG A 271 -21.09 -13.52 -26.82
CA ARG A 271 -19.82 -14.10 -27.29
C ARG A 271 -20.09 -15.23 -28.28
N ALA A 272 -19.45 -15.15 -29.44
CA ALA A 272 -19.32 -16.29 -30.33
C ALA A 272 -18.69 -17.46 -29.56
N TYR A 273 -19.39 -18.58 -29.44
CA TYR A 273 -18.83 -19.79 -28.84
C TYR A 273 -18.16 -20.62 -29.94
N ILE A 274 -17.04 -21.22 -29.58
CA ILE A 274 -16.35 -22.17 -30.43
C ILE A 274 -16.95 -23.55 -30.14
N GLU A 275 -17.66 -24.12 -31.10
CA GLU A 275 -18.15 -25.48 -31.00
C GLU A 275 -17.05 -26.45 -31.47
N ILE A 276 -16.55 -27.26 -30.54
CA ILE A 276 -15.54 -28.27 -30.85
C ILE A 276 -16.29 -29.60 -31.09
N ASN A 277 -16.30 -30.04 -32.35
CA ASN A 277 -16.84 -31.32 -32.68
C ASN A 277 -15.85 -32.44 -32.34
N LEU A 278 -16.10 -33.12 -31.21
CA LEU A 278 -15.23 -34.18 -30.70
C LEU A 278 -15.05 -35.35 -31.68
N LYS A 279 -16.06 -35.66 -32.52
CA LYS A 279 -15.93 -36.68 -33.54
C LYS A 279 -14.92 -36.30 -34.62
N ASN A 280 -14.95 -35.05 -35.06
CA ASN A 280 -13.98 -34.54 -36.02
C ASN A 280 -12.56 -34.46 -35.41
N LEU A 281 -12.44 -34.06 -34.13
CA LEU A 281 -11.18 -34.04 -33.44
C LEU A 281 -10.58 -35.45 -33.34
N THR A 282 -11.37 -36.43 -32.93
CA THR A 282 -10.97 -37.85 -32.84
C THR A 282 -10.58 -38.41 -34.22
N HIS A 283 -11.35 -38.06 -35.26
CA HIS A 283 -11.01 -38.45 -36.64
C HIS A 283 -9.68 -37.87 -37.08
N ASN A 284 -9.45 -36.57 -36.86
CA ASN A 284 -8.20 -35.89 -37.21
C ASN A 284 -6.98 -36.47 -36.48
N VAL A 285 -7.13 -36.79 -35.19
CA VAL A 285 -6.07 -37.47 -34.42
C VAL A 285 -5.77 -38.85 -34.98
N LYS A 286 -6.79 -39.58 -35.41
CA LYS A 286 -6.64 -40.92 -36.01
C LYS A 286 -5.93 -40.86 -37.35
N VAL A 287 -6.33 -39.94 -38.22
CA VAL A 287 -5.66 -39.68 -39.52
C VAL A 287 -4.21 -39.25 -39.35
N LEU A 288 -3.92 -38.38 -38.34
CA LEU A 288 -2.57 -37.99 -38.03
C LEU A 288 -1.71 -39.17 -37.58
N ARG A 289 -2.23 -40.04 -36.70
CA ARG A 289 -1.55 -41.26 -36.25
C ARG A 289 -1.24 -42.22 -37.40
N GLU A 290 -2.17 -42.40 -38.33
CA GLU A 290 -1.98 -43.26 -39.49
C GLU A 290 -0.93 -42.75 -40.45
N LYS A 291 -0.72 -41.43 -40.51
CA LYS A 291 0.29 -40.77 -41.36
C LYS A 291 1.66 -40.59 -40.71
N MET A 292 1.74 -40.82 -39.40
CA MET A 292 3.00 -40.70 -38.67
C MET A 292 3.85 -41.95 -38.78
N PRO A 293 5.21 -41.79 -38.89
CA PRO A 293 6.12 -42.94 -38.81
C PRO A 293 5.97 -43.64 -37.46
N SER A 294 6.18 -44.96 -37.42
CA SER A 294 5.97 -45.79 -36.23
C SER A 294 6.86 -45.46 -35.03
N LYS A 295 7.87 -44.57 -35.19
CA LYS A 295 8.81 -44.12 -34.15
C LYS A 295 8.46 -42.74 -33.58
N CYS A 296 7.35 -42.12 -34.00
CA CYS A 296 6.94 -40.78 -33.55
C CYS A 296 5.81 -40.85 -32.55
N GLU A 297 5.88 -40.05 -31.48
CA GLU A 297 4.79 -39.88 -30.50
C GLU A 297 4.05 -38.56 -30.77
N LEU A 298 2.70 -38.60 -30.64
CA LEU A 298 1.88 -37.41 -30.76
C LEU A 298 1.70 -36.77 -29.39
N MET A 299 2.23 -35.56 -29.21
CA MET A 299 2.06 -34.78 -28.00
C MET A 299 1.08 -33.61 -28.26
N ALA A 300 -0.04 -33.60 -27.54
CA ALA A 300 -0.98 -32.49 -27.56
C ALA A 300 -0.58 -31.44 -26.50
N VAL A 301 -0.26 -30.24 -26.94
CA VAL A 301 0.00 -29.10 -26.04
C VAL A 301 -1.30 -28.31 -25.88
N VAL A 302 -1.88 -28.34 -24.69
CA VAL A 302 -3.05 -27.55 -24.32
C VAL A 302 -2.57 -26.31 -23.54
N LYS A 303 -2.94 -25.12 -24.04
CA LYS A 303 -2.53 -23.84 -23.44
C LYS A 303 -3.71 -23.14 -22.77
#